data_de2af7924d3a27f201987251c08f4855
#
_entry.id   de2af7924d3a27f201987251c08f4855
#
_cell.length_a   1.000
_cell.length_b   1.000
_cell.length_c   1.000
_cell.angle_alpha   90.00
_cell.angle_beta   90.00
_cell.angle_gamma   90.00
#
_symmetry.space_group_name_H-M   'P 1'
#
loop_
_entity.id
_entity.type
_entity.pdbx_description
1 polymer ?
#
loop_
_entity_poly.entity_id
_entity_poly.type
_entity_poly.pdbx_seq_one_letter_code
_entity_poly.pdbx_strand_id
1 'polypeptide(L)'
;MNTTELEIPRVLPVEHLSASSISTYLRCPLRWKRKYIDGEYEAPSGALIMGSAVHAAEAASDWSQIEHGERLSTEATQESFSDEWEDRVEKEDVAWGWEKPGELKDMGVACVAVYDEQIAPKLEPVAVEREIRLQIPHVDWSILSYLDLEEEDGGIVDRKVRGSKMTKQMADTELAVAPYMLGRQAEGDPALEFRYHTMVKTKQPYAEIVKTTRTNAQLDAFIDRVYAIAAEINWRMEMDVWSGAVPGSWWCSQKFCGFWMSCPMGGMK
;
A
#
# COMPACT_ATOMS: atom_id res chain seq x y z
N MET A 1 -4.41 34.44 23.30
CA MET A 1 -3.89 34.02 21.99
C MET A 1 -5.08 33.52 21.21
N ASN A 2 -5.43 34.19 20.10
CA ASN A 2 -6.51 33.72 19.23
C ASN A 2 -6.09 32.35 18.67
N THR A 3 -6.76 31.30 19.10
CA THR A 3 -6.76 30.03 18.39
C THR A 3 -7.45 30.29 17.05
N THR A 4 -6.65 30.59 16.03
CA THR A 4 -7.12 30.48 14.65
C THR A 4 -7.49 29.03 14.51
N GLU A 5 -8.78 28.70 14.44
CA GLU A 5 -9.25 27.38 14.04
C GLU A 5 -8.57 27.11 12.70
N LEU A 6 -7.77 26.07 12.64
CA LEU A 6 -7.20 25.59 11.38
C LEU A 6 -8.39 25.23 10.49
N GLU A 7 -8.72 26.09 9.56
CA GLU A 7 -9.75 25.79 8.57
C GLU A 7 -9.24 24.61 7.74
N ILE A 8 -9.90 23.48 7.89
CA ILE A 8 -9.63 22.29 7.10
C ILE A 8 -9.97 22.63 5.65
N PRO A 9 -9.01 22.47 4.70
CA PRO A 9 -9.27 22.83 3.32
C PRO A 9 -10.41 21.96 2.79
N ARG A 10 -11.44 22.62 2.30
CA ARG A 10 -12.63 21.97 1.77
C ARG A 10 -12.35 21.19 0.50
N VAL A 11 -11.41 21.67 -0.30
CA VAL A 11 -10.99 21.07 -1.58
C VAL A 11 -9.50 20.80 -1.54
N LEU A 12 -9.08 19.65 -2.05
CA LEU A 12 -7.68 19.33 -2.32
C LEU A 12 -7.43 19.31 -3.84
N PRO A 13 -6.17 19.42 -4.28
CA PRO A 13 -5.81 19.28 -5.70
C PRO A 13 -5.95 17.83 -6.21
N VAL A 14 -6.38 16.91 -5.37
CA VAL A 14 -6.67 15.51 -5.67
C VAL A 14 -8.03 15.12 -5.13
N GLU A 15 -8.75 14.23 -5.80
CA GLU A 15 -10.09 13.79 -5.38
C GLU A 15 -10.08 12.95 -4.10
N HIS A 16 -8.97 12.26 -3.86
CA HIS A 16 -8.80 11.43 -2.68
C HIS A 16 -7.34 11.35 -2.25
N LEU A 17 -7.15 11.02 -0.98
CA LEU A 17 -5.88 10.55 -0.43
C LEU A 17 -5.94 9.03 -0.25
N SER A 18 -4.80 8.36 -0.27
CA SER A 18 -4.66 6.96 0.11
C SER A 18 -3.56 6.79 1.15
N ALA A 19 -3.51 5.67 1.83
CA ALA A 19 -2.43 5.39 2.77
C ALA A 19 -1.04 5.53 2.11
N SER A 20 -0.90 5.08 0.85
CA SER A 20 0.34 5.21 0.08
C SER A 20 0.65 6.65 -0.30
N SER A 21 -0.36 7.45 -0.71
CA SER A 21 -0.17 8.87 -1.03
C SER A 21 0.22 9.67 0.21
N ILE A 22 -0.45 9.44 1.34
CA ILE A 22 -0.12 10.06 2.64
C ILE A 22 1.31 9.69 3.06
N SER A 23 1.69 8.42 2.96
CA SER A 23 3.05 7.95 3.26
C SER A 23 4.10 8.60 2.34
N THR A 24 3.78 8.78 1.07
CA THR A 24 4.66 9.47 0.11
C THR A 24 4.82 10.93 0.50
N TYR A 25 3.72 11.61 0.86
CA TYR A 25 3.76 13.00 1.31
C TYR A 25 4.63 13.17 2.56
N LEU A 26 4.41 12.36 3.58
CA LEU A 26 5.18 12.40 4.83
C LEU A 26 6.67 12.15 4.62
N ARG A 27 7.05 11.35 3.63
CA ARG A 27 8.45 11.09 3.28
C ARG A 27 9.07 12.22 2.47
N CYS A 28 8.35 12.76 1.50
CA CYS A 28 8.85 13.77 0.58
C CYS A 28 7.70 14.52 -0.10
N PRO A 29 7.31 15.72 0.38
CA PRO A 29 6.27 16.52 -0.26
C PRO A 29 6.53 16.81 -1.73
N LEU A 30 7.79 17.05 -2.13
CA LEU A 30 8.16 17.27 -3.53
C LEU A 30 7.90 16.03 -4.41
N ARG A 31 8.21 14.80 -3.91
CA ARG A 31 7.89 13.56 -4.64
C ARG A 31 6.38 13.38 -4.79
N TRP A 32 5.63 13.71 -3.74
CA TRP A 32 4.17 13.66 -3.76
C TRP A 32 3.60 14.63 -4.80
N LYS A 33 4.07 15.90 -4.84
CA LYS A 33 3.67 16.87 -5.84
C LYS A 33 3.91 16.33 -7.26
N ARG A 34 5.14 15.92 -7.56
CA ARG A 34 5.50 15.42 -8.89
C ARG A 34 4.59 14.27 -9.34
N LYS A 35 4.31 13.34 -8.43
CA LYS A 35 3.50 12.16 -8.75
C LYS A 35 2.02 12.47 -8.87
N TYR A 36 1.44 13.22 -7.94
CA TYR A 36 -0.01 13.35 -7.80
C TYR A 36 -0.57 14.67 -8.34
N ILE A 37 0.23 15.72 -8.45
CA ILE A 37 -0.17 17.01 -9.00
C ILE A 37 0.36 17.18 -10.43
N ASP A 38 1.66 16.99 -10.62
CA ASP A 38 2.29 17.19 -11.92
C ASP A 38 2.09 15.99 -12.86
N GLY A 39 1.60 14.86 -12.34
CA GLY A 39 1.33 13.64 -13.11
C GLY A 39 2.60 13.01 -13.71
N GLU A 40 3.76 13.27 -13.10
CA GLU A 40 5.01 12.69 -13.60
C GLU A 40 5.04 11.18 -13.35
N TYR A 41 5.38 10.44 -14.39
CA TYR A 41 5.53 8.99 -14.30
C TYR A 41 6.73 8.61 -13.45
N GLU A 42 6.53 7.71 -12.51
CA GLU A 42 7.58 7.09 -11.71
C GLU A 42 7.62 5.59 -12.03
N ALA A 43 8.66 5.17 -12.73
CA ALA A 43 8.85 3.78 -13.13
C ALA A 43 8.87 2.85 -11.90
N PRO A 44 8.07 1.76 -11.89
CA PRO A 44 8.04 0.80 -10.79
C PRO A 44 9.35 0.02 -10.73
N SER A 45 9.76 -0.39 -9.53
CA SER A 45 10.86 -1.35 -9.38
C SER A 45 10.40 -2.77 -9.73
N GLY A 46 11.31 -3.66 -10.11
CA GLY A 46 11.01 -5.07 -10.32
C GLY A 46 10.39 -5.73 -9.09
N ALA A 47 10.84 -5.36 -7.88
CA ALA A 47 10.24 -5.83 -6.64
C ALA A 47 8.77 -5.38 -6.46
N LEU A 48 8.40 -4.18 -6.94
CA LEU A 48 7.00 -3.72 -6.92
C LEU A 48 6.16 -4.51 -7.90
N ILE A 49 6.65 -4.73 -9.13
CA ILE A 49 5.98 -5.56 -10.14
C ILE A 49 5.74 -6.97 -9.60
N MET A 50 6.78 -7.60 -9.01
CA MET A 50 6.65 -8.92 -8.41
C MET A 50 5.60 -8.95 -7.30
N GLY A 51 5.60 -7.96 -6.40
CA GLY A 51 4.60 -7.87 -5.34
C GLY A 51 3.18 -7.75 -5.89
N SER A 52 2.97 -6.88 -6.89
CA SER A 52 1.67 -6.70 -7.53
C SER A 52 1.19 -7.97 -8.25
N ALA A 53 2.09 -8.69 -8.95
CA ALA A 53 1.74 -9.94 -9.61
C ALA A 53 1.37 -11.05 -8.60
N VAL A 54 2.07 -11.16 -7.46
CA VAL A 54 1.71 -12.08 -6.37
C VAL A 54 0.32 -11.74 -5.82
N HIS A 55 0.03 -10.45 -5.56
CA HIS A 55 -1.29 -10.03 -5.07
C HIS A 55 -2.40 -10.40 -6.06
N ALA A 56 -2.21 -10.15 -7.36
CA ALA A 56 -3.20 -10.47 -8.39
C ALA A 56 -3.47 -11.98 -8.48
N ALA A 57 -2.43 -12.81 -8.40
CA ALA A 57 -2.58 -14.26 -8.43
C ALA A 57 -3.33 -14.80 -7.21
N GLU A 58 -2.99 -14.31 -6.02
CA GLU A 58 -3.70 -14.69 -4.80
C GLU A 58 -5.15 -14.19 -4.81
N ALA A 59 -5.42 -13.00 -5.33
CA ALA A 59 -6.76 -12.48 -5.51
C ALA A 59 -7.59 -13.38 -6.44
N ALA A 60 -7.03 -13.86 -7.54
CA ALA A 60 -7.69 -14.79 -8.46
C ALA A 60 -8.04 -16.12 -7.75
N SER A 61 -7.13 -16.64 -6.91
CA SER A 61 -7.37 -17.86 -6.13
C SER A 61 -8.46 -17.65 -5.06
N ASP A 62 -8.50 -16.48 -4.39
CA ASP A 62 -9.56 -16.15 -3.43
C ASP A 62 -10.93 -15.99 -4.13
N TRP A 63 -10.97 -15.34 -5.29
CA TRP A 63 -12.18 -15.24 -6.10
C TRP A 63 -12.72 -16.62 -6.50
N SER A 64 -11.84 -17.55 -6.88
CA SER A 64 -12.25 -18.93 -7.18
C SER A 64 -12.93 -19.58 -5.96
N GLN A 65 -12.39 -19.38 -4.77
CA GLN A 65 -13.01 -19.89 -3.54
C GLN A 65 -14.38 -19.27 -3.26
N ILE A 66 -14.54 -17.97 -3.45
CA ILE A 66 -15.83 -17.28 -3.25
C ILE A 66 -16.87 -17.78 -4.27
N GLU A 67 -16.50 -17.89 -5.55
CA GLU A 67 -17.44 -18.21 -6.61
C GLU A 67 -17.73 -19.70 -6.76
N HIS A 68 -16.73 -20.56 -6.51
CA HIS A 68 -16.78 -21.99 -6.81
C HIS A 68 -16.64 -22.88 -5.56
N GLY A 69 -16.33 -22.30 -4.39
CA GLY A 69 -16.16 -23.03 -3.15
C GLY A 69 -14.78 -23.68 -2.98
N GLU A 70 -13.87 -23.47 -3.93
CA GLU A 70 -12.50 -24.01 -3.87
C GLU A 70 -11.47 -23.04 -4.46
N ARG A 71 -10.30 -23.00 -3.86
CA ARG A 71 -9.17 -22.23 -4.35
C ARG A 71 -8.60 -22.85 -5.61
N LEU A 72 -7.88 -22.04 -6.39
CA LEU A 72 -7.01 -22.59 -7.44
C LEU A 72 -5.94 -23.52 -6.83
N SER A 73 -5.49 -24.50 -7.58
CA SER A 73 -4.31 -25.27 -7.17
C SER A 73 -3.07 -24.34 -7.12
N THR A 74 -2.07 -24.72 -6.34
CA THR A 74 -0.82 -23.95 -6.26
C THR A 74 -0.18 -23.75 -7.63
N GLU A 75 -0.22 -24.77 -8.49
CA GLU A 75 0.30 -24.68 -9.85
C GLU A 75 -0.49 -23.66 -10.69
N ALA A 76 -1.82 -23.64 -10.59
CA ALA A 76 -2.66 -22.68 -11.30
C ALA A 76 -2.46 -21.25 -10.77
N THR A 77 -2.27 -21.07 -9.46
CA THR A 77 -1.96 -19.77 -8.86
C THR A 77 -0.57 -19.27 -9.32
N GLN A 78 0.42 -20.16 -9.41
CA GLN A 78 1.75 -19.85 -9.94
C GLN A 78 1.74 -19.52 -11.44
N GLU A 79 0.88 -20.16 -12.22
CA GLU A 79 0.66 -19.82 -13.63
C GLU A 79 0.04 -18.43 -13.74
N SER A 80 -1.02 -18.16 -12.97
CA SER A 80 -1.63 -16.81 -12.90
C SER A 80 -0.61 -15.73 -12.50
N PHE A 81 0.27 -16.00 -11.53
CA PHE A 81 1.37 -15.10 -11.21
C PHE A 81 2.31 -14.87 -12.40
N SER A 82 2.66 -15.94 -13.11
CA SER A 82 3.62 -15.86 -14.23
C SER A 82 3.06 -15.04 -15.38
N ASP A 83 1.78 -15.21 -15.69
CA ASP A 83 1.08 -14.47 -16.73
C ASP A 83 0.98 -12.97 -16.36
N GLU A 84 0.59 -12.66 -15.14
CA GLU A 84 0.51 -11.28 -14.65
C GLU A 84 1.89 -10.61 -14.58
N TRP A 85 2.93 -11.34 -14.18
CA TRP A 85 4.31 -10.86 -14.22
C TRP A 85 4.75 -10.49 -15.62
N GLU A 86 4.51 -11.36 -16.61
CA GLU A 86 4.90 -11.14 -17.99
C GLU A 86 4.15 -9.96 -18.59
N ASP A 87 2.84 -9.88 -18.36
CA ASP A 87 1.99 -8.79 -18.83
C ASP A 87 2.46 -7.42 -18.29
N ARG A 88 2.78 -7.34 -17.00
CA ARG A 88 3.30 -6.10 -16.39
C ARG A 88 4.68 -5.73 -16.89
N VAL A 89 5.58 -6.70 -17.02
CA VAL A 89 6.94 -6.45 -17.52
C VAL A 89 6.91 -5.98 -18.98
N GLU A 90 5.96 -6.46 -19.78
CA GLU A 90 5.78 -6.01 -21.16
C GLU A 90 5.19 -4.59 -21.26
N LYS A 91 4.25 -4.25 -20.38
CA LYS A 91 3.48 -2.99 -20.45
C LYS A 91 4.13 -1.82 -19.71
N GLU A 92 4.93 -2.09 -18.69
CA GLU A 92 5.49 -1.06 -17.82
C GLU A 92 6.98 -0.84 -18.10
N ASP A 93 7.42 0.40 -18.02
CA ASP A 93 8.85 0.74 -18.05
C ASP A 93 9.47 0.48 -16.69
N VAL A 94 9.97 -0.76 -16.48
CA VAL A 94 10.43 -1.21 -15.17
C VAL A 94 11.84 -0.71 -14.86
N ALA A 95 11.99 -0.03 -13.72
CA ALA A 95 13.29 0.40 -13.19
C ALA A 95 14.02 -0.77 -12.51
N TRP A 96 14.68 -1.62 -13.28
CA TRP A 96 15.35 -2.83 -12.76
C TRP A 96 16.51 -2.54 -11.79
N GLY A 97 17.27 -1.44 -12.02
CA GLY A 97 18.42 -1.12 -11.20
C GLY A 97 19.41 -2.28 -11.12
N TRP A 98 19.55 -2.88 -9.93
CA TRP A 98 20.40 -4.07 -9.68
C TRP A 98 19.60 -5.38 -9.65
N GLU A 99 18.28 -5.29 -9.81
CA GLU A 99 17.40 -6.44 -9.76
C GLU A 99 17.50 -7.26 -11.05
N LYS A 100 17.42 -8.58 -10.92
CA LYS A 100 17.45 -9.49 -12.05
C LYS A 100 16.04 -10.05 -12.28
N PRO A 101 15.43 -9.79 -13.44
CA PRO A 101 14.05 -10.18 -13.71
C PRO A 101 13.77 -11.67 -13.45
N GLY A 102 14.64 -12.57 -13.91
CA GLY A 102 14.45 -14.03 -13.70
C GLY A 102 14.50 -14.42 -12.23
N GLU A 103 15.45 -13.88 -11.45
CA GLU A 103 15.54 -14.17 -10.01
C GLU A 103 14.31 -13.64 -9.25
N LEU A 104 13.75 -12.51 -9.67
CA LEU A 104 12.51 -11.97 -9.09
C LEU A 104 11.30 -12.81 -9.47
N LYS A 105 11.19 -13.26 -10.72
CA LYS A 105 10.11 -14.16 -11.15
C LYS A 105 10.13 -15.45 -10.36
N ASP A 106 11.30 -16.12 -10.26
CA ASP A 106 11.46 -17.35 -9.47
C ASP A 106 11.08 -17.14 -8.01
N MET A 107 11.45 -15.98 -7.44
CA MET A 107 11.09 -15.63 -6.07
C MET A 107 9.57 -15.42 -5.91
N GLY A 108 8.91 -14.81 -6.88
CA GLY A 108 7.46 -14.64 -6.88
C GLY A 108 6.73 -15.97 -6.90
N VAL A 109 7.14 -16.89 -7.78
CA VAL A 109 6.63 -18.28 -7.84
C VAL A 109 6.78 -18.99 -6.49
N ALA A 110 7.95 -18.82 -5.83
CA ALA A 110 8.19 -19.39 -4.51
C ALA A 110 7.34 -18.72 -3.40
N CYS A 111 7.08 -17.40 -3.50
CA CYS A 111 6.19 -16.71 -2.57
C CYS A 111 4.75 -17.20 -2.66
N VAL A 112 4.22 -17.40 -3.85
CA VAL A 112 2.90 -18.02 -4.07
C VAL A 112 2.84 -19.40 -3.42
N ALA A 113 3.82 -20.27 -3.70
CA ALA A 113 3.84 -21.63 -3.16
C ALA A 113 3.79 -21.66 -1.62
N VAL A 114 4.61 -20.84 -0.95
CA VAL A 114 4.63 -20.84 0.53
C VAL A 114 3.37 -20.22 1.13
N TYR A 115 2.73 -19.28 0.44
CA TYR A 115 1.46 -18.72 0.87
C TYR A 115 0.34 -19.75 0.77
N ASP A 116 0.23 -20.41 -0.37
CA ASP A 116 -0.73 -21.49 -0.61
C ASP A 116 -0.56 -22.68 0.34
N GLU A 117 0.68 -23.00 0.72
CA GLU A 117 0.95 -24.08 1.67
C GLU A 117 0.64 -23.68 3.12
N GLN A 118 1.04 -22.47 3.55
CA GLN A 118 1.11 -22.13 4.97
C GLN A 118 -0.07 -21.33 5.48
N ILE A 119 -0.69 -20.50 4.62
CA ILE A 119 -1.76 -19.55 5.01
C ILE A 119 -3.06 -19.86 4.30
N ALA A 120 -3.07 -19.92 2.99
CA ALA A 120 -4.26 -19.99 2.16
C ALA A 120 -5.28 -21.10 2.53
N PRO A 121 -4.87 -22.31 2.97
CA PRO A 121 -5.83 -23.37 3.32
C PRO A 121 -6.73 -23.08 4.52
N LYS A 122 -6.47 -22.00 5.25
CA LYS A 122 -7.22 -21.62 6.46
C LYS A 122 -8.08 -20.37 6.24
N LEU A 123 -8.07 -19.84 5.02
CA LEU A 123 -8.78 -18.60 4.71
C LEU A 123 -10.23 -18.89 4.34
N GLU A 124 -11.11 -18.02 4.79
CA GLU A 124 -12.53 -18.03 4.46
C GLU A 124 -12.88 -16.66 3.82
N PRO A 125 -12.49 -16.44 2.54
CA PRO A 125 -12.66 -15.17 1.86
C PRO A 125 -14.13 -14.86 1.60
N VAL A 126 -14.54 -13.61 1.89
CA VAL A 126 -15.87 -13.10 1.56
C VAL A 126 -15.85 -11.91 0.61
N ALA A 127 -14.72 -11.19 0.54
CA ALA A 127 -14.50 -10.13 -0.43
C ALA A 127 -13.01 -10.00 -0.76
N VAL A 128 -12.71 -9.66 -2.02
CA VAL A 128 -11.36 -9.51 -2.56
C VAL A 128 -11.28 -8.17 -3.30
N GLU A 129 -10.14 -7.46 -3.18
CA GLU A 129 -9.88 -6.18 -3.85
C GLU A 129 -11.04 -5.17 -3.66
N ARG A 130 -11.66 -5.17 -2.47
CA ARG A 130 -12.82 -4.34 -2.20
C ARG A 130 -12.43 -2.89 -1.93
N GLU A 131 -13.04 -1.95 -2.67
CA GLU A 131 -12.88 -0.53 -2.41
C GLU A 131 -13.53 -0.15 -1.07
N ILE A 132 -12.78 0.58 -0.24
CA ILE A 132 -13.27 1.28 0.94
C ILE A 132 -13.02 2.77 0.75
N ARG A 133 -14.09 3.55 0.79
CA ARG A 133 -14.02 5.00 0.68
C ARG A 133 -14.51 5.65 1.98
N LEU A 134 -13.55 6.13 2.75
CA LEU A 134 -13.85 6.90 3.97
C LEU A 134 -14.11 8.36 3.59
N GLN A 135 -15.38 8.76 3.66
CA GLN A 135 -15.76 10.15 3.48
C GLN A 135 -15.39 10.96 4.72
N ILE A 136 -14.62 12.02 4.54
CA ILE A 136 -14.24 12.92 5.61
C ILE A 136 -15.33 13.98 5.77
N PRO A 137 -15.85 14.24 6.99
CA PRO A 137 -16.89 15.24 7.20
C PRO A 137 -16.47 16.65 6.76
N HIS A 138 -17.41 17.38 6.15
CA HIS A 138 -17.26 18.81 5.76
C HIS A 138 -16.21 19.12 4.69
N VAL A 139 -15.67 18.11 3.99
CA VAL A 139 -14.72 18.28 2.87
C VAL A 139 -15.19 17.53 1.63
N ASP A 140 -14.70 17.94 0.46
CA ASP A 140 -15.07 17.38 -0.84
C ASP A 140 -14.08 16.28 -1.33
N TRP A 141 -13.20 15.82 -0.45
CA TRP A 141 -12.24 14.74 -0.71
C TRP A 141 -12.43 13.57 0.27
N SER A 142 -11.91 12.44 -0.07
CA SER A 142 -12.07 11.20 0.71
C SER A 142 -10.71 10.51 0.94
N ILE A 143 -10.71 9.47 1.77
CA ILE A 143 -9.60 8.52 1.84
C ILE A 143 -10.04 7.25 1.14
N LEU A 144 -9.26 6.85 0.12
CA LEU A 144 -9.51 5.66 -0.67
C LEU A 144 -8.52 4.56 -0.29
N SER A 145 -9.04 3.37 -0.07
CA SER A 145 -8.28 2.16 0.22
C SER A 145 -8.87 0.97 -0.53
N TYR A 146 -8.05 -0.02 -0.85
CA TYR A 146 -8.47 -1.30 -1.41
C TYR A 146 -8.03 -2.40 -0.47
N LEU A 147 -8.98 -3.20 0.01
CA LEU A 147 -8.69 -4.40 0.81
C LEU A 147 -8.17 -5.48 -0.11
N ASP A 148 -7.05 -6.13 0.24
CA ASP A 148 -6.64 -7.31 -0.51
C ASP A 148 -7.61 -8.46 -0.27
N LEU A 149 -8.06 -8.67 0.97
CA LEU A 149 -8.99 -9.73 1.35
C LEU A 149 -9.77 -9.35 2.60
N GLU A 150 -11.05 -9.73 2.64
CA GLU A 150 -11.89 -9.77 3.84
C GLU A 150 -12.30 -11.20 4.13
N GLU A 151 -12.20 -11.62 5.38
CA GLU A 151 -12.55 -12.96 5.83
C GLU A 151 -13.93 -13.00 6.51
N GLU A 152 -14.58 -14.18 6.56
CA GLU A 152 -15.90 -14.37 7.14
C GLU A 152 -16.00 -13.91 8.60
N ASP A 153 -14.90 -13.99 9.36
CA ASP A 153 -14.82 -13.52 10.73
C ASP A 153 -14.71 -11.97 10.86
N GLY A 154 -14.80 -11.24 9.75
CA GLY A 154 -14.68 -9.79 9.68
C GLY A 154 -13.22 -9.29 9.74
N GLY A 155 -12.25 -10.19 9.68
CA GLY A 155 -10.84 -9.83 9.62
C GLY A 155 -10.47 -9.19 8.28
N ILE A 156 -9.72 -8.10 8.34
CA ILE A 156 -9.16 -7.42 7.16
C ILE A 156 -7.74 -7.90 6.96
N VAL A 157 -7.42 -8.30 5.74
CA VAL A 157 -6.10 -8.78 5.37
C VAL A 157 -5.45 -7.84 4.36
N ASP A 158 -4.18 -7.54 4.58
CA ASP A 158 -3.29 -6.88 3.64
C ASP A 158 -2.07 -7.78 3.42
N ARG A 159 -1.84 -8.18 2.17
CA ARG A 159 -0.71 -9.04 1.77
C ARG A 159 0.53 -8.21 1.52
N LYS A 160 1.67 -8.72 1.92
CA LYS A 160 2.96 -8.05 1.69
C LYS A 160 4.05 -9.04 1.30
N VAL A 161 4.73 -8.77 0.20
CA VAL A 161 5.97 -9.46 -0.16
C VAL A 161 7.16 -8.62 0.34
N ARG A 162 7.95 -9.16 1.28
CA ARG A 162 8.97 -8.39 1.99
C ARG A 162 10.33 -9.11 2.00
N GLY A 163 11.41 -8.33 2.08
CA GLY A 163 12.76 -8.86 2.27
C GLY A 163 13.08 -9.28 3.71
N SER A 164 12.23 -8.91 4.66
CA SER A 164 12.38 -9.25 6.08
C SER A 164 11.02 -9.39 6.74
N LYS A 165 10.97 -10.17 7.82
CA LYS A 165 9.75 -10.37 8.60
C LYS A 165 9.11 -9.04 9.05
N MET A 166 7.80 -9.04 9.17
CA MET A 166 7.07 -7.97 9.80
C MET A 166 7.01 -8.21 11.31
N THR A 167 7.54 -7.27 12.10
CA THR A 167 7.40 -7.36 13.56
C THR A 167 6.04 -6.84 14.00
N LYS A 168 5.59 -7.26 15.19
CA LYS A 168 4.37 -6.72 15.81
C LYS A 168 4.42 -5.19 15.92
N GLN A 169 5.57 -4.64 16.33
CA GLN A 169 5.76 -3.20 16.43
C GLN A 169 5.60 -2.49 15.08
N MET A 170 6.10 -3.07 13.98
CA MET A 170 5.91 -2.52 12.65
C MET A 170 4.43 -2.51 12.29
N ALA A 171 3.72 -3.63 12.47
CA ALA A 171 2.29 -3.72 12.21
C ALA A 171 1.48 -2.71 13.07
N ASP A 172 1.83 -2.53 14.34
CA ASP A 172 1.15 -1.62 15.25
C ASP A 172 1.36 -0.14 14.91
N THR A 173 2.40 0.18 14.15
CA THR A 173 2.72 1.56 13.74
C THR A 173 2.46 1.84 12.26
N GLU A 174 2.07 0.82 11.48
CA GLU A 174 1.80 0.99 10.04
C GLU A 174 0.57 1.88 9.82
N LEU A 175 0.74 2.90 8.99
CA LEU A 175 -0.28 3.92 8.75
C LEU A 175 -1.49 3.36 8.01
N ALA A 176 -1.28 2.38 7.14
CA ALA A 176 -2.31 1.82 6.27
C ALA A 176 -3.50 1.18 7.03
N VAL A 177 -3.30 0.73 8.27
CA VAL A 177 -4.34 0.05 9.07
C VAL A 177 -5.52 0.97 9.41
N ALA A 178 -5.23 2.23 9.76
CA ALA A 178 -6.27 3.15 10.25
C ALA A 178 -7.38 3.44 9.22
N PRO A 179 -7.09 3.77 7.94
CA PRO A 179 -8.14 4.03 6.95
C PRO A 179 -9.04 2.82 6.68
N TYR A 180 -8.50 1.60 6.72
CA TYR A 180 -9.31 0.39 6.58
C TYR A 180 -10.27 0.22 7.76
N MET A 181 -9.77 0.33 8.99
CA MET A 181 -10.61 0.18 10.18
C MET A 181 -11.66 1.27 10.29
N LEU A 182 -11.32 2.53 9.97
CA LEU A 182 -12.27 3.65 9.94
C LEU A 182 -13.32 3.47 8.85
N GLY A 183 -12.93 3.01 7.67
CA GLY A 183 -13.86 2.76 6.58
C GLY A 183 -14.89 1.70 6.96
N ARG A 184 -14.47 0.57 7.53
CA ARG A 184 -15.37 -0.47 8.04
C ARG A 184 -16.28 0.04 9.16
N GLN A 185 -15.73 0.85 10.05
CA GLN A 185 -16.55 1.48 11.12
C GLN A 185 -17.61 2.41 10.53
N ALA A 186 -17.28 3.17 9.49
CA ALA A 186 -18.24 4.05 8.81
C ALA A 186 -19.35 3.27 8.06
N GLU A 187 -19.06 2.07 7.61
CA GLU A 187 -20.04 1.14 7.00
C GLU A 187 -20.94 0.47 8.05
N GLY A 188 -20.69 0.66 9.35
CA GLY A 188 -21.45 0.07 10.43
C GLY A 188 -21.04 -1.35 10.83
N ASP A 189 -19.94 -1.85 10.27
CA ASP A 189 -19.38 -3.16 10.54
C ASP A 189 -17.88 -3.04 10.88
N PRO A 190 -17.56 -2.62 12.11
CA PRO A 190 -16.18 -2.35 12.50
C PRO A 190 -15.34 -3.62 12.51
N ALA A 191 -14.23 -3.59 11.79
CA ALA A 191 -13.25 -4.66 11.81
C ALA A 191 -12.64 -4.81 13.21
N LEU A 192 -12.66 -6.02 13.74
CA LEU A 192 -12.11 -6.34 15.06
C LEU A 192 -10.60 -6.52 15.01
N GLU A 193 -10.08 -7.00 13.89
CA GLU A 193 -8.68 -7.36 13.71
C GLU A 193 -8.21 -7.03 12.28
N PHE A 194 -6.97 -6.56 12.18
CA PHE A 194 -6.27 -6.39 10.92
C PHE A 194 -5.10 -7.37 10.86
N ARG A 195 -4.92 -8.04 9.74
CA ARG A 195 -3.94 -9.11 9.52
C ARG A 195 -3.02 -8.74 8.38
N TYR A 196 -1.73 -8.68 8.65
CA TYR A 196 -0.72 -8.69 7.61
C TYR A 196 -0.37 -10.14 7.29
N HIS A 197 -0.63 -10.55 6.06
CA HIS A 197 -0.11 -11.80 5.52
C HIS A 197 1.18 -11.50 4.78
N THR A 198 2.30 -11.89 5.36
CA THR A 198 3.62 -11.50 4.88
C THR A 198 4.35 -12.69 4.28
N MET A 199 4.66 -12.62 2.99
CA MET A 199 5.57 -13.55 2.32
C MET A 199 6.98 -12.98 2.40
N VAL A 200 7.85 -13.67 3.14
CA VAL A 200 9.22 -13.21 3.40
C VAL A 200 10.17 -13.85 2.40
N LYS A 201 10.66 -13.04 1.45
CA LYS A 201 11.55 -13.44 0.35
C LYS A 201 13.00 -13.58 0.83
N THR A 202 13.31 -14.72 1.38
CA THR A 202 14.67 -15.16 1.75
C THR A 202 15.11 -16.32 0.86
N LYS A 203 16.30 -16.88 1.09
CA LYS A 203 16.75 -18.09 0.36
C LYS A 203 15.79 -19.29 0.54
N GLN A 204 15.10 -19.33 1.67
CA GLN A 204 13.99 -20.24 1.94
C GLN A 204 12.78 -19.37 2.30
N PRO A 205 11.95 -19.01 1.32
CA PRO A 205 10.77 -18.20 1.56
C PRO A 205 9.82 -18.87 2.55
N TYR A 206 9.10 -18.04 3.30
CA TYR A 206 8.05 -18.52 4.21
C TYR A 206 6.96 -17.45 4.32
N ALA A 207 5.79 -17.86 4.77
CA ALA A 207 4.68 -16.95 5.02
C ALA A 207 4.35 -16.86 6.52
N GLU A 208 3.94 -15.71 6.98
CA GLU A 208 3.55 -15.46 8.37
C GLU A 208 2.36 -14.50 8.47
N ILE A 209 1.59 -14.61 9.53
CA ILE A 209 0.48 -13.70 9.84
C ILE A 209 0.87 -12.84 11.03
N VAL A 210 0.77 -11.52 10.88
CA VAL A 210 0.99 -10.56 11.97
C VAL A 210 -0.29 -9.78 12.20
N LYS A 211 -0.92 -10.01 13.34
CA LYS A 211 -2.18 -9.36 13.72
C LYS A 211 -1.95 -8.02 14.38
N THR A 212 -2.84 -7.06 14.10
CA THR A 212 -2.82 -5.75 14.74
C THR A 212 -4.25 -5.19 14.85
N THR A 213 -4.41 -4.15 15.63
CA THR A 213 -5.65 -3.38 15.74
C THR A 213 -5.31 -1.94 16.06
N ARG A 214 -6.33 -1.07 16.07
CA ARG A 214 -6.19 0.33 16.50
C ARG A 214 -7.22 0.64 17.58
N THR A 215 -6.80 1.39 18.58
CA THR A 215 -7.73 2.00 19.54
C THR A 215 -8.42 3.20 18.92
N ASN A 216 -9.58 3.61 19.43
CA ASN A 216 -10.26 4.82 18.97
C ASN A 216 -9.35 6.04 19.01
N ALA A 217 -8.54 6.21 20.07
CA ALA A 217 -7.59 7.32 20.17
C ALA A 217 -6.52 7.30 19.05
N GLN A 218 -6.09 6.12 18.58
CA GLN A 218 -5.19 6.01 17.43
C GLN A 218 -5.89 6.32 16.11
N LEU A 219 -7.16 5.95 15.98
CA LEU A 219 -7.99 6.29 14.82
C LEU A 219 -8.25 7.79 14.75
N ASP A 220 -8.58 8.43 15.88
CA ASP A 220 -8.76 9.88 15.99
C ASP A 220 -7.45 10.61 15.62
N ALA A 221 -6.32 10.16 16.18
CA ALA A 221 -5.01 10.74 15.85
C ALA A 221 -4.61 10.57 14.38
N PHE A 222 -5.10 9.52 13.70
CA PHE A 222 -4.93 9.38 12.26
C PHE A 222 -5.73 10.45 11.52
N ILE A 223 -6.99 10.69 11.88
CA ILE A 223 -7.82 11.75 11.28
C ILE A 223 -7.20 13.12 11.49
N ASP A 224 -6.73 13.45 12.70
CA ASP A 224 -6.03 14.70 12.98
C ASP A 224 -4.80 14.88 12.08
N ARG A 225 -4.05 13.81 11.87
CA ARG A 225 -2.90 13.80 10.96
C ARG A 225 -3.30 14.07 9.52
N VAL A 226 -4.37 13.45 9.06
CA VAL A 226 -4.89 13.64 7.70
C VAL A 226 -5.32 15.10 7.50
N TYR A 227 -5.99 15.70 8.46
CA TYR A 227 -6.35 17.12 8.43
C TYR A 227 -5.12 18.04 8.36
N ALA A 228 -4.11 17.76 9.19
CA ALA A 228 -2.87 18.54 9.16
C ALA A 228 -2.16 18.43 7.80
N ILE A 229 -2.11 17.23 7.21
CA ILE A 229 -1.54 17.01 5.88
C ILE A 229 -2.34 17.76 4.81
N ALA A 230 -3.66 17.71 4.85
CA ALA A 230 -4.52 18.42 3.90
C ALA A 230 -4.30 19.94 3.97
N ALA A 231 -4.24 20.51 5.17
CA ALA A 231 -3.95 21.92 5.39
C ALA A 231 -2.55 22.31 4.87
N GLU A 232 -1.55 21.47 5.12
CA GLU A 232 -0.19 21.68 4.62
C GLU A 232 -0.09 21.59 3.10
N ILE A 233 -0.78 20.63 2.47
CA ILE A 233 -0.86 20.52 1.01
C ILE A 233 -1.43 21.80 0.42
N ASN A 234 -2.55 22.28 0.95
CA ASN A 234 -3.20 23.49 0.46
C ASN A 234 -2.27 24.71 0.58
N TRP A 235 -1.65 24.89 1.75
CA TRP A 235 -0.68 25.96 1.96
C TRP A 235 0.49 25.88 0.96
N ARG A 236 1.01 24.68 0.71
CA ARG A 236 2.09 24.47 -0.26
C ARG A 236 1.68 24.78 -1.70
N MET A 237 0.43 24.48 -2.04
CA MET A 237 -0.14 24.84 -3.34
C MET A 237 -0.22 26.38 -3.51
N GLU A 238 -0.70 27.08 -2.49
CA GLU A 238 -0.82 28.53 -2.52
C GLU A 238 0.53 29.25 -2.59
N MET A 239 1.52 28.75 -1.85
CA MET A 239 2.84 29.36 -1.74
C MET A 239 3.84 28.86 -2.79
N ASP A 240 3.50 27.80 -3.52
CA ASP A 240 4.39 27.03 -4.43
C ASP A 240 5.73 26.64 -3.77
N VAL A 241 5.65 26.18 -2.51
CA VAL A 241 6.83 25.77 -1.73
C VAL A 241 6.81 24.28 -1.42
N TRP A 242 7.67 23.52 -2.08
CA TRP A 242 7.72 22.07 -1.95
C TRP A 242 9.11 21.60 -1.50
N SER A 243 9.19 21.14 -0.25
CA SER A 243 10.43 20.59 0.30
C SER A 243 10.67 19.16 -0.16
N GLY A 244 11.93 18.83 -0.38
CA GLY A 244 12.36 17.44 -0.53
C GLY A 244 12.31 16.68 0.79
N ALA A 245 12.76 15.41 0.75
CA ALA A 245 12.91 14.61 1.96
C ALA A 245 13.93 15.21 2.92
N VAL A 246 13.81 14.87 4.20
CA VAL A 246 14.80 15.25 5.20
C VAL A 246 16.17 14.71 4.77
N PRO A 247 17.24 15.54 4.78
CA PRO A 247 18.58 15.11 4.43
C PRO A 247 19.03 13.87 5.22
N GLY A 248 19.66 12.92 4.53
CA GLY A 248 20.10 11.66 5.14
C GLY A 248 19.04 10.56 5.22
N SER A 249 17.81 10.83 4.78
CA SER A 249 16.77 9.79 4.69
C SER A 249 17.17 8.74 3.66
N TRP A 250 17.13 7.45 4.05
CA TRP A 250 17.54 6.34 3.19
C TRP A 250 16.70 6.19 1.91
N TRP A 251 15.43 6.60 1.97
CA TRP A 251 14.52 6.59 0.81
C TRP A 251 14.81 7.72 -0.19
N CYS A 252 15.58 8.75 0.21
CA CYS A 252 16.06 9.81 -0.68
C CYS A 252 17.37 9.39 -1.35
N SER A 253 17.27 8.42 -2.24
CA SER A 253 18.41 7.83 -2.94
C SER A 253 18.00 7.27 -4.30
N GLN A 254 18.94 7.09 -5.20
CA GLN A 254 18.73 6.52 -6.54
C GLN A 254 18.01 5.15 -6.50
N LYS A 255 18.24 4.38 -5.44
CA LYS A 255 17.61 3.06 -5.28
C LYS A 255 16.11 3.12 -4.99
N PHE A 256 15.63 4.18 -4.31
CA PHE A 256 14.26 4.22 -3.75
C PHE A 256 13.40 5.37 -4.28
N CYS A 257 13.96 6.25 -5.12
CA CYS A 257 13.24 7.39 -5.67
C CYS A 257 13.46 7.46 -7.18
N GLY A 258 12.41 7.19 -7.95
CA GLY A 258 12.45 7.25 -9.42
C GLY A 258 12.77 8.66 -9.96
N PHE A 259 12.51 9.69 -9.16
CA PHE A 259 12.84 11.09 -9.52
C PHE A 259 14.25 11.50 -9.13
N TRP A 260 15.09 10.62 -8.59
CA TRP A 260 16.42 10.96 -8.06
C TRP A 260 17.29 11.74 -9.05
N MET A 261 17.33 11.30 -10.31
CA MET A 261 18.20 11.90 -11.34
C MET A 261 17.79 13.31 -11.77
N SER A 262 16.49 13.65 -11.63
CA SER A 262 15.93 14.96 -11.99
C SER A 262 15.58 15.83 -10.77
N CYS A 263 15.92 15.36 -9.56
CA CYS A 263 15.58 16.05 -8.32
C CYS A 263 16.71 17.00 -7.89
N PRO A 264 16.41 18.28 -7.52
CA PRO A 264 17.40 19.22 -7.01
C PRO A 264 18.13 18.73 -5.75
N MET A 265 17.48 17.85 -4.97
CA MET A 265 18.07 17.25 -3.77
C MET A 265 18.86 15.97 -4.04
N GLY A 266 18.80 15.45 -5.25
CA GLY A 266 19.36 14.17 -5.66
C GLY A 266 20.53 14.28 -6.64
N GLY A 267 20.39 13.66 -7.81
CA GLY A 267 21.44 13.48 -8.80
C GLY A 267 21.78 14.69 -9.65
N MET A 268 21.02 15.79 -9.58
CA MET A 268 21.39 17.04 -10.24
C MET A 268 22.61 17.64 -9.53
N LYS A 269 23.79 17.33 -10.01
CA LYS A 269 25.04 18.01 -9.64
C LYS A 269 25.54 18.84 -10.81
#